data_5d96beb5b6090b2fc9050c837042b7e0
#
_entry.id   5d96beb5b6090b2fc9050c837042b7e0
#
_cell.length_a   1.000
_cell.length_b   1.000
_cell.length_c   1.000
_cell.angle_alpha   90.00
_cell.angle_beta   90.00
_cell.angle_gamma   90.00
#
_symmetry.space_group_name_H-M   'P 1'
#
loop_
_entity.id
_entity.type
_entity.pdbx_description
1 polymer ?
#
loop_
_entity_poly.entity_id
_entity_poly.type
_entity_poly.pdbx_seq_one_letter_code
_entity_poly.pdbx_strand_id
1 'polypeptide(L)'
;METEKVYAMPFAKIYPMLVEKAARKGRTQAEVDEIIGWLTGYSVPQIEAAVQNGTLYGDFFRDAPQLNPDRVLIKGSICNVKLESIEEPLMKEIRYLDKLVDELAKGKAMEKIKRT
;
A
#
# COMPACT_ATOMS: atom_id res chain seq x y z
N MET A 1 -15.30 10.67 6.62
CA MET A 1 -14.94 9.31 6.21
C MET A 1 -14.65 8.47 7.43
N GLU A 2 -15.17 7.28 7.45
CA GLU A 2 -15.03 6.42 8.62
C GLU A 2 -13.78 5.57 8.49
N THR A 3 -12.70 6.05 9.11
CA THR A 3 -11.41 5.39 9.04
C THR A 3 -11.44 4.00 9.66
N GLU A 4 -12.23 3.81 10.72
CA GLU A 4 -12.36 2.52 11.37
C GLU A 4 -12.88 1.43 10.44
N LYS A 5 -13.77 1.77 9.51
CA LYS A 5 -14.26 0.79 8.54
C LYS A 5 -13.14 0.32 7.61
N VAL A 6 -12.28 1.24 7.19
CA VAL A 6 -11.15 0.90 6.34
C VAL A 6 -10.18 0.01 7.10
N TYR A 7 -9.88 0.35 8.35
CA TYR A 7 -8.97 -0.44 9.17
C TYR A 7 -9.50 -1.85 9.43
N ALA A 8 -10.82 -2.00 9.52
CA ALA A 8 -11.46 -3.28 9.80
C ALA A 8 -11.66 -4.14 8.56
N MET A 9 -11.34 -3.65 7.37
CA MET A 9 -11.44 -4.46 6.15
C MET A 9 -10.36 -5.54 6.15
N PRO A 10 -10.70 -6.79 5.79
CA PRO A 10 -9.67 -7.83 5.68
C PRO A 10 -8.67 -7.48 4.59
N PHE A 11 -7.39 -7.67 4.87
CA PHE A 11 -6.35 -7.47 3.86
C PHE A 11 -6.58 -8.39 2.66
N ALA A 12 -7.15 -9.58 2.90
CA ALA A 12 -7.50 -10.52 1.85
C ALA A 12 -8.49 -9.95 0.83
N LYS A 13 -9.24 -8.92 1.22
CA LYS A 13 -10.18 -8.24 0.31
C LYS A 13 -9.51 -7.10 -0.42
N ILE A 14 -8.56 -6.42 0.23
CA ILE A 14 -7.86 -5.26 -0.32
C ILE A 14 -6.79 -5.69 -1.33
N TYR A 15 -6.00 -6.69 -0.98
CA TYR A 15 -4.85 -7.12 -1.77
C TYR A 15 -5.23 -7.48 -3.23
N PRO A 16 -6.27 -8.30 -3.48
CA PRO A 16 -6.65 -8.61 -4.86
C PRO A 16 -7.06 -7.37 -5.65
N MET A 17 -7.65 -6.37 -5.00
CA MET A 17 -8.04 -5.13 -5.66
C MET A 17 -6.81 -4.33 -6.12
N LEU A 18 -5.76 -4.30 -5.30
CA LEU A 18 -4.52 -3.64 -5.67
C LEU A 18 -3.84 -4.35 -6.84
N VAL A 19 -3.79 -5.67 -6.78
CA VAL A 19 -3.22 -6.49 -7.86
C VAL A 19 -3.99 -6.28 -9.15
N GLU A 20 -5.32 -6.29 -9.09
CA GLU A 20 -6.16 -6.08 -10.26
C GLU A 20 -5.96 -4.71 -10.88
N LYS A 21 -5.84 -3.68 -10.06
CA LYS A 21 -5.60 -2.32 -10.54
C LYS A 21 -4.30 -2.25 -11.34
N ALA A 22 -3.25 -2.90 -10.87
CA ALA A 22 -1.97 -2.96 -11.57
C ALA A 22 -2.08 -3.82 -12.84
N ALA A 23 -2.75 -4.95 -12.75
CA ALA A 23 -2.89 -5.88 -13.87
C ALA A 23 -3.61 -5.26 -15.06
N ARG A 24 -4.60 -4.42 -14.81
CA ARG A 24 -5.33 -3.71 -15.88
C ARG A 24 -4.41 -2.84 -16.74
N LYS A 25 -3.28 -2.46 -16.19
CA LYS A 25 -2.30 -1.61 -16.87
C LYS A 25 -1.04 -2.38 -17.26
N GLY A 26 -1.11 -3.71 -17.26
CA GLY A 26 0.00 -4.55 -17.68
C GLY A 26 1.10 -4.73 -16.63
N ARG A 27 0.85 -4.36 -15.37
CA ARG A 27 1.82 -4.58 -14.30
C ARG A 27 1.53 -5.90 -13.60
N THR A 28 2.51 -6.43 -12.86
CA THR A 28 2.43 -7.77 -12.30
C THR A 28 2.17 -7.77 -10.80
N GLN A 29 1.69 -8.90 -10.30
CA GLN A 29 1.54 -9.12 -8.86
C GLN A 29 2.89 -9.01 -8.15
N ALA A 30 3.95 -9.50 -8.77
CA ALA A 30 5.30 -9.40 -8.21
C ALA A 30 5.71 -7.94 -7.99
N GLU A 31 5.32 -7.05 -8.90
CA GLU A 31 5.61 -5.62 -8.76
C GLU A 31 4.81 -5.01 -7.60
N VAL A 32 3.55 -5.41 -7.43
CA VAL A 32 2.73 -4.97 -6.30
C VAL A 32 3.37 -5.44 -4.99
N ASP A 33 3.79 -6.71 -4.94
CA ASP A 33 4.43 -7.27 -3.74
C ASP A 33 5.72 -6.54 -3.42
N GLU A 34 6.49 -6.18 -4.44
CA GLU A 34 7.74 -5.43 -4.25
C GLU A 34 7.47 -4.05 -3.64
N ILE A 35 6.42 -3.39 -4.09
CA ILE A 35 6.03 -2.08 -3.55
C ILE A 35 5.60 -2.22 -2.10
N ILE A 36 4.77 -3.21 -1.79
CA ILE A 36 4.33 -3.46 -0.42
C ILE A 36 5.54 -3.75 0.47
N GLY A 37 6.47 -4.58 0.00
CA GLY A 37 7.68 -4.89 0.74
C GLY A 37 8.56 -3.66 0.99
N TRP A 38 8.69 -2.81 -0.01
CA TRP A 38 9.46 -1.56 0.14
C TRP A 38 8.84 -0.67 1.21
N LEU A 39 7.52 -0.56 1.22
CA LEU A 39 6.82 0.35 2.15
C LEU A 39 6.82 -0.19 3.58
N THR A 40 6.59 -1.49 3.75
CA THR A 40 6.25 -2.09 5.05
C THR A 40 7.32 -3.02 5.63
N GLY A 41 8.23 -3.50 4.79
CA GLY A 41 9.22 -4.50 5.22
C GLY A 41 8.71 -5.93 5.19
N TYR A 42 7.47 -6.17 4.77
CA TYR A 42 6.95 -7.53 4.64
C TYR A 42 7.62 -8.27 3.49
N SER A 43 7.96 -9.54 3.72
CA SER A 43 8.37 -10.44 2.65
C SER A 43 7.13 -10.98 1.91
N VAL A 44 7.33 -11.57 0.73
CA VAL A 44 6.21 -12.16 -0.01
C VAL A 44 5.49 -13.24 0.82
N PRO A 45 6.18 -14.19 1.48
CA PRO A 45 5.49 -15.15 2.35
C PRO A 45 4.69 -14.49 3.47
N GLN A 46 5.19 -13.38 4.03
CA GLN A 46 4.47 -12.66 5.07
C GLN A 46 3.22 -11.98 4.53
N ILE A 47 3.28 -11.44 3.30
CA ILE A 47 2.11 -10.86 2.64
C ILE A 47 1.06 -11.94 2.42
N GLU A 48 1.48 -13.12 1.94
CA GLU A 48 0.57 -14.25 1.73
C GLU A 48 -0.06 -14.71 3.05
N ALA A 49 0.72 -14.76 4.12
CA ALA A 49 0.21 -15.13 5.43
C ALA A 49 -0.84 -14.13 5.92
N ALA A 50 -0.64 -12.85 5.69
CA ALA A 50 -1.61 -11.82 6.07
C ALA A 50 -2.94 -12.02 5.35
N VAL A 51 -2.90 -12.42 4.07
CA VAL A 51 -4.10 -12.74 3.30
C VAL A 51 -4.82 -13.94 3.91
N GLN A 52 -4.07 -15.00 4.24
CA GLN A 52 -4.65 -16.26 4.72
C GLN A 52 -5.15 -16.18 6.16
N ASN A 53 -4.51 -15.35 6.98
CA ASN A 53 -4.80 -15.27 8.41
C ASN A 53 -5.97 -14.36 8.77
N GLY A 54 -6.57 -13.70 7.79
CA GLY A 54 -7.65 -12.76 8.06
C GLY A 54 -7.17 -11.46 8.71
N THR A 55 -5.91 -11.11 8.50
CA THR A 55 -5.33 -9.86 9.04
C THR A 55 -6.15 -8.67 8.55
N LEU A 56 -6.52 -7.77 9.44
CA LEU A 56 -7.22 -6.55 9.07
C LEU A 56 -6.26 -5.53 8.48
N TYR A 57 -6.75 -4.70 7.58
CA TYR A 57 -5.93 -3.75 6.84
C TYR A 57 -5.18 -2.80 7.77
N GLY A 58 -5.85 -2.27 8.79
CA GLY A 58 -5.19 -1.43 9.80
C GLY A 58 -4.08 -2.17 10.54
N ASP A 59 -4.35 -3.41 10.93
CA ASP A 59 -3.37 -4.23 11.64
C ASP A 59 -2.17 -4.58 10.76
N PHE A 60 -2.39 -4.75 9.47
CA PHE A 60 -1.31 -4.99 8.52
C PHE A 60 -0.24 -3.89 8.62
N PHE A 61 -0.67 -2.64 8.72
CA PHE A 61 0.27 -1.51 8.86
C PHE A 61 0.79 -1.35 10.28
N ARG A 62 -0.03 -1.61 11.31
CA ARG A 62 0.42 -1.53 12.71
C ARG A 62 1.51 -2.54 13.00
N ASP A 63 1.42 -3.73 12.39
CA ASP A 63 2.35 -4.83 12.62
C ASP A 63 3.46 -4.89 11.59
N ALA A 64 3.58 -3.88 10.73
CA ALA A 64 4.59 -3.85 9.68
C ALA A 64 5.99 -4.03 10.29
N PRO A 65 6.80 -4.98 9.76
CA PRO A 65 8.12 -5.25 10.32
C PRO A 65 9.05 -4.06 10.32
N GLN A 66 9.01 -3.26 9.24
CA GLN A 66 9.88 -2.10 9.13
C GLN A 66 9.32 -1.12 8.10
N LEU A 67 8.54 -0.16 8.57
CA LEU A 67 8.07 0.91 7.69
C LEU A 67 9.27 1.68 7.15
N ASN A 68 9.29 1.90 5.84
CA ASN A 68 10.41 2.57 5.20
C ASN A 68 10.43 4.06 5.58
N PRO A 69 11.53 4.57 6.16
CA PRO A 69 11.60 5.98 6.53
C PRO A 69 11.50 6.91 5.30
N ASP A 70 11.89 6.44 4.14
CA ASP A 70 11.81 7.24 2.90
C ASP A 70 10.38 7.39 2.38
N ARG A 71 9.40 6.70 2.99
CA ARG A 71 8.01 6.86 2.60
C ARG A 71 7.51 8.30 2.74
N VAL A 72 8.15 9.08 3.59
CA VAL A 72 7.80 10.50 3.74
C VAL A 72 8.08 11.31 2.47
N LEU A 73 8.87 10.76 1.55
CA LEU A 73 9.12 11.38 0.25
C LEU A 73 7.95 11.18 -0.74
N ILE A 74 7.01 10.31 -0.39
CA ILE A 74 5.81 10.11 -1.21
C ILE A 74 4.92 11.33 -1.04
N LYS A 75 4.71 12.06 -2.13
CA LYS A 75 3.95 13.30 -2.12
C LYS A 75 2.90 13.30 -3.21
N GLY A 76 2.05 14.30 -3.20
CA GLY A 76 1.00 14.45 -4.17
C GLY A 76 -0.35 14.14 -3.57
N SER A 77 -1.29 13.72 -4.44
CA SER A 77 -2.64 13.40 -4.00
C SER A 77 -3.09 12.07 -4.58
N ILE A 78 -4.05 11.48 -3.89
CA ILE A 78 -4.73 10.26 -4.34
C ILE A 78 -6.21 10.44 -4.06
N CYS A 79 -7.05 10.17 -5.05
CA CYS A 79 -8.51 10.36 -4.95
C CYS A 79 -8.87 11.78 -4.49
N ASN A 80 -8.16 12.79 -5.01
CA ASN A 80 -8.36 14.22 -4.70
C ASN A 80 -8.03 14.61 -3.26
N VAL A 81 -7.31 13.75 -2.53
CA VAL A 81 -6.85 14.05 -1.18
C VAL A 81 -5.34 14.22 -1.20
N LYS A 82 -4.85 15.34 -0.72
CA LYS A 82 -3.41 15.58 -0.62
C LYS A 82 -2.85 14.77 0.54
N LEU A 83 -1.76 14.03 0.28
CA LEU A 83 -1.14 13.20 1.31
C LEU A 83 -0.73 14.01 2.53
N GLU A 84 -0.23 15.24 2.32
CA GLU A 84 0.20 16.12 3.41
C GLU A 84 -0.94 16.54 4.32
N SER A 85 -2.19 16.49 3.84
CA SER A 85 -3.36 16.91 4.61
C SER A 85 -3.92 15.81 5.52
N ILE A 86 -3.41 14.58 5.38
CA ILE A 86 -3.90 13.45 6.17
C ILE A 86 -3.24 13.51 7.55
N GLU A 87 -4.06 13.71 8.58
CA GLU A 87 -3.55 13.87 9.95
C GLU A 87 -3.39 12.55 10.68
N GLU A 88 -4.25 11.58 10.40
CA GLU A 88 -4.20 10.30 11.08
C GLU A 88 -3.06 9.44 10.54
N PRO A 89 -2.08 9.07 11.38
CA PRO A 89 -0.87 8.37 10.89
C PRO A 89 -1.17 7.06 10.18
N LEU A 90 -2.10 6.26 10.70
CA LEU A 90 -2.41 4.97 10.12
C LEU A 90 -3.07 5.12 8.75
N MET A 91 -4.01 6.06 8.62
CA MET A 91 -4.64 6.34 7.33
C MET A 91 -3.61 6.85 6.33
N LYS A 92 -2.64 7.64 6.79
CA LYS A 92 -1.57 8.14 5.93
C LYS A 92 -0.75 6.99 5.35
N GLU A 93 -0.43 5.96 6.14
CA GLU A 93 0.28 4.79 5.65
C GLU A 93 -0.53 4.07 4.58
N ILE A 94 -1.83 3.90 4.79
CA ILE A 94 -2.73 3.28 3.82
C ILE A 94 -2.71 4.08 2.51
N ARG A 95 -2.78 5.39 2.60
CA ARG A 95 -2.79 6.25 1.41
C ARG A 95 -1.45 6.27 0.68
N TYR A 96 -0.35 6.09 1.39
CA TYR A 96 0.95 5.90 0.74
C TYR A 96 0.90 4.69 -0.19
N LEU A 97 0.36 3.57 0.29
CA LEU A 97 0.25 2.37 -0.53
C LEU A 97 -0.64 2.61 -1.75
N ASP A 98 -1.79 3.25 -1.55
CA ASP A 98 -2.69 3.60 -2.66
C ASP A 98 -1.97 4.43 -3.71
N LYS A 99 -1.17 5.40 -3.27
CA LYS A 99 -0.42 6.27 -4.20
C LYS A 99 0.62 5.49 -4.97
N LEU A 100 1.36 4.60 -4.30
CA LEU A 100 2.38 3.79 -4.97
C LEU A 100 1.77 2.87 -6.02
N VAL A 101 0.66 2.22 -5.70
CA VAL A 101 -0.03 1.35 -6.66
C VAL A 101 -0.61 2.17 -7.82
N ASP A 102 -1.12 3.37 -7.53
CA ASP A 102 -1.59 4.28 -8.58
C ASP A 102 -0.46 4.65 -9.55
N GLU A 103 0.72 4.96 -9.02
CA GLU A 103 1.88 5.26 -9.84
C GLU A 103 2.31 4.06 -10.68
N LEU A 104 2.25 2.87 -10.08
CA LEU A 104 2.54 1.63 -10.80
C LEU A 104 1.58 1.46 -11.97
N ALA A 105 0.29 1.64 -11.72
CA ALA A 105 -0.75 1.51 -12.75
C ALA A 105 -0.57 2.55 -13.86
N LYS A 106 -0.01 3.71 -13.55
CA LYS A 106 0.24 4.77 -14.53
C LYS A 106 1.52 4.56 -15.33
N GLY A 107 2.22 3.48 -15.09
CA GLY A 107 3.41 3.13 -15.87
C GLY A 107 4.73 3.66 -15.35
N LYS A 108 4.75 4.18 -14.13
CA LYS A 108 5.99 4.69 -13.55
C LYS A 108 6.99 3.55 -13.31
N ALA A 109 8.27 3.82 -13.55
CA ALA A 109 9.31 2.82 -13.33
C ALA A 109 9.44 2.51 -11.84
N MET A 110 9.74 1.23 -11.51
CA MET A 110 9.85 0.78 -10.13
C MET A 110 10.86 1.61 -9.33
N GLU A 111 12.00 1.93 -9.91
CA GLU A 111 13.03 2.71 -9.26
C GLU A 111 12.60 4.13 -8.92
N LYS A 112 11.61 4.66 -9.62
CA LYS A 112 11.05 5.98 -9.34
C LYS A 112 9.90 5.92 -8.34
N ILE A 113 9.20 4.79 -8.29
CA ILE A 113 8.14 4.56 -7.30
C ILE A 113 8.77 4.40 -5.93
N LYS A 114 9.85 3.62 -5.85
CA LYS A 114 10.61 3.42 -4.61
C LYS A 114 11.55 4.61 -4.42
N ARG A 115 11.12 5.56 -3.61
CA ARG A 115 11.93 6.77 -3.32
C ARG A 115 13.10 6.42 -2.42
N THR A 116 14.21 7.04 -2.69
CA THR A 116 15.40 6.88 -1.86
C THR A 116 16.08 8.22 -1.65
#